data_9008191b23c453ddeef7c0eba3039bc1
#
_entry.id   9008191b23c453ddeef7c0eba3039bc1
#
_cell.length_a   1.000
_cell.length_b   1.000
_cell.length_c   1.000
_cell.angle_alpha   90.00
_cell.angle_beta   90.00
_cell.angle_gamma   90.00
#
_symmetry.space_group_name_H-M   'P 1'
#
loop_
_entity.id
_entity.type
_entity.pdbx_description
1 polymer ?
#
loop_
_entity_poly.entity_id
_entity_poly.type
_entity_poly.pdbx_seq_one_letter_code
_entity_poly.pdbx_strand_id
1 'polypeptide(L)'
;PHGSSQGKFMPMLATRGCPFSCTFCTSPNMWTTEWIPRDYKLVVDEMQDYQKKYNATDFQFEDLTAIVRSDWIISFCDEIIKRDMKITYQLPSGTRSEGINFEVATKLKAAGCHEFSFAPESGDPRILKAIKKKVSLPKMFDSARCALKAGINVGCFFIIGFPEDDYRSVLRTYGAIIQCAMIGFTNVNLNAYSPQPNTESFQALQRAGVITEFDDKYLMSLFTFQDFGAKKTSYNSRFGDMELSLMVNFGVFLFYVIHFLRRPSRIIRLIMDMGRESSSNKSNKMAKSFFKDAFTIMRSKLIKS
;
A
#
# COMPACT_ATOMS: atom_id res chain seq x y z
N PRO A 1 -10.21 5.57 7.37
CA PRO A 1 -10.15 5.16 5.96
C PRO A 1 -8.72 5.12 5.47
N HIS A 2 -8.33 4.03 4.80
CA HIS A 2 -7.08 3.96 4.06
C HIS A 2 -7.23 4.80 2.78
N GLY A 3 -6.13 5.38 2.29
CA GLY A 3 -6.17 6.14 1.05
C GLY A 3 -6.90 7.48 1.10
N SER A 4 -7.28 7.97 -0.05
CA SER A 4 -8.01 9.22 -0.26
C SER A 4 -9.48 8.91 -0.55
N SER A 5 -10.34 9.00 0.47
CA SER A 5 -11.78 8.89 0.23
C SER A 5 -12.28 10.05 -0.61
N GLN A 6 -13.08 9.75 -1.63
CA GLN A 6 -13.70 10.72 -2.53
C GLN A 6 -15.16 11.03 -2.14
N GLY A 7 -15.63 10.47 -1.03
CA GLY A 7 -16.99 10.66 -0.56
C GLY A 7 -17.26 9.94 0.75
N LYS A 8 -18.52 9.61 1.00
CA LYS A 8 -18.91 8.80 2.17
C LYS A 8 -18.47 7.35 1.92
N PHE A 9 -17.40 6.92 2.59
CA PHE A 9 -16.79 5.63 2.34
C PHE A 9 -17.45 4.48 3.09
N MET A 10 -17.39 3.28 2.48
CA MET A 10 -17.81 2.01 3.07
C MET A 10 -16.72 0.96 2.82
N PRO A 11 -16.21 0.27 3.88
CA PRO A 11 -15.29 -0.85 3.69
C PRO A 11 -16.04 -2.07 3.17
N MET A 12 -15.40 -2.82 2.28
CA MET A 12 -15.96 -4.03 1.67
C MET A 12 -14.90 -5.11 1.49
N LEU A 13 -15.37 -6.34 1.32
CA LEU A 13 -14.59 -7.49 0.87
C LEU A 13 -15.28 -8.14 -0.32
N ALA A 14 -14.57 -8.21 -1.44
CA ALA A 14 -15.01 -8.90 -2.65
C ALA A 14 -14.39 -10.30 -2.76
N THR A 15 -13.24 -10.54 -2.11
CA THR A 15 -12.50 -11.79 -2.19
C THR A 15 -11.96 -12.19 -0.82
N ARG A 16 -11.60 -13.46 -0.67
CA ARG A 16 -10.90 -13.98 0.51
C ARG A 16 -9.71 -14.83 0.08
N GLY A 17 -8.74 -14.96 0.98
CA GLY A 17 -7.54 -15.75 0.76
C GLY A 17 -6.56 -15.12 -0.22
N CYS A 18 -5.38 -15.71 -0.33
CA CYS A 18 -4.31 -15.27 -1.21
C CYS A 18 -3.52 -16.49 -1.69
N PRO A 19 -3.33 -16.71 -3.02
CA PRO A 19 -2.72 -17.93 -3.55
C PRO A 19 -1.19 -17.94 -3.42
N PHE A 20 -0.64 -17.12 -2.51
CA PHE A 20 0.79 -16.98 -2.29
C PHE A 20 1.14 -17.23 -0.82
N SER A 21 2.33 -17.81 -0.60
CA SER A 21 2.87 -18.15 0.73
C SER A 21 4.13 -17.36 1.04
N CYS A 22 4.01 -16.01 1.02
CA CYS A 22 5.11 -15.14 1.42
C CYS A 22 5.48 -15.41 2.89
N THR A 23 6.79 -15.55 3.19
CA THR A 23 7.26 -16.01 4.50
C THR A 23 6.93 -15.08 5.67
N PHE A 24 6.69 -13.80 5.37
CA PHE A 24 6.41 -12.74 6.35
C PHE A 24 4.91 -12.46 6.54
N CYS A 25 4.05 -13.09 5.74
CA CYS A 25 2.61 -12.77 5.68
C CYS A 25 1.78 -13.77 6.47
N THR A 26 0.84 -13.27 7.26
CA THR A 26 -0.10 -14.10 8.05
C THR A 26 -1.24 -14.69 7.23
N SER A 27 -1.47 -14.19 6.02
CA SER A 27 -2.61 -14.56 5.18
C SER A 27 -2.79 -16.08 4.98
N PRO A 28 -1.73 -16.88 4.70
CA PRO A 28 -1.87 -18.33 4.56
C PRO A 28 -2.44 -19.03 5.80
N ASN A 29 -2.13 -18.49 6.99
CA ASN A 29 -2.54 -19.05 8.27
C ASN A 29 -3.86 -18.49 8.80
N MET A 30 -4.26 -17.29 8.35
CA MET A 30 -5.53 -16.66 8.76
C MET A 30 -6.72 -17.08 7.90
N TRP A 31 -6.48 -17.25 6.60
CA TRP A 31 -7.51 -17.54 5.63
C TRP A 31 -7.20 -18.90 4.95
N THR A 32 -6.78 -18.84 3.71
CA THR A 32 -6.45 -20.01 2.88
C THR A 32 -5.45 -19.57 1.82
N THR A 33 -4.75 -20.54 1.24
CA THR A 33 -3.92 -20.35 0.05
C THR A 33 -4.71 -20.42 -1.25
N GLU A 34 -6.03 -20.44 -1.18
CA GLU A 34 -6.91 -20.31 -2.33
C GLU A 34 -7.43 -18.88 -2.43
N TRP A 35 -7.54 -18.36 -3.65
CA TRP A 35 -8.22 -17.11 -3.89
C TRP A 35 -9.69 -17.40 -4.15
N ILE A 36 -10.56 -16.97 -3.26
CA ILE A 36 -11.99 -17.24 -3.26
C ILE A 36 -12.73 -15.92 -3.55
N PRO A 37 -13.08 -15.65 -4.82
CA PRO A 37 -13.90 -14.48 -5.15
C PRO A 37 -15.37 -14.75 -4.79
N ARG A 38 -16.06 -13.72 -4.35
CA ARG A 38 -17.51 -13.71 -4.27
C ARG A 38 -18.09 -13.58 -5.69
N ASP A 39 -19.35 -13.95 -5.86
CA ASP A 39 -20.07 -13.59 -7.08
C ASP A 39 -20.06 -12.07 -7.23
N TYR A 40 -19.56 -11.57 -8.36
CA TYR A 40 -19.42 -10.15 -8.61
C TYR A 40 -20.75 -9.40 -8.61
N LYS A 41 -21.87 -10.06 -9.00
CA LYS A 41 -23.21 -9.47 -8.96
C LYS A 41 -23.66 -9.22 -7.53
N LEU A 42 -23.43 -10.19 -6.63
CA LEU A 42 -23.75 -10.04 -5.21
C LEU A 42 -22.90 -8.98 -4.53
N VAL A 43 -21.64 -8.79 -4.95
CA VAL A 43 -20.81 -7.69 -4.47
C VAL A 43 -21.40 -6.34 -4.90
N VAL A 44 -21.83 -6.22 -6.15
CA VAL A 44 -22.45 -4.99 -6.68
C VAL A 44 -23.84 -4.76 -6.06
N ASP A 45 -24.62 -5.81 -5.77
CA ASP A 45 -25.88 -5.71 -5.04
C ASP A 45 -25.66 -5.10 -3.64
N GLU A 46 -24.66 -5.58 -2.91
CA GLU A 46 -24.27 -5.06 -1.60
C GLU A 46 -23.84 -3.59 -1.68
N MET A 47 -23.09 -3.21 -2.73
CA MET A 47 -22.72 -1.80 -2.95
C MET A 47 -23.96 -0.92 -3.16
N GLN A 48 -24.93 -1.37 -3.94
CA GLN A 48 -26.19 -0.64 -4.13
C GLN A 48 -27.00 -0.52 -2.84
N ASP A 49 -27.02 -1.57 -2.03
CA ASP A 49 -27.67 -1.54 -0.72
C ASP A 49 -27.02 -0.52 0.22
N TYR A 50 -25.69 -0.44 0.23
CA TYR A 50 -24.98 0.56 1.01
C TYR A 50 -25.19 1.98 0.49
N GLN A 51 -25.33 2.17 -0.82
CA GLN A 51 -25.75 3.46 -1.39
C GLN A 51 -27.14 3.86 -0.88
N LYS A 52 -28.10 2.95 -0.93
CA LYS A 52 -29.50 3.23 -0.49
C LYS A 52 -29.60 3.48 1.01
N LYS A 53 -28.97 2.62 1.83
CA LYS A 53 -29.10 2.65 3.30
C LYS A 53 -28.24 3.71 3.96
N TYR A 54 -27.05 3.96 3.44
CA TYR A 54 -26.04 4.78 4.11
C TYR A 54 -25.57 5.96 3.28
N ASN A 55 -26.08 6.16 2.06
CA ASN A 55 -25.59 7.14 1.09
C ASN A 55 -24.08 6.97 0.84
N ALA A 56 -23.59 5.73 0.79
CA ALA A 56 -22.19 5.44 0.49
C ALA A 56 -21.90 5.78 -0.98
N THR A 57 -20.82 6.52 -1.22
CA THR A 57 -20.42 6.94 -2.57
C THR A 57 -18.99 6.56 -2.91
N ASP A 58 -18.22 6.07 -1.93
CA ASP A 58 -16.85 5.62 -2.08
C ASP A 58 -16.66 4.27 -1.37
N PHE A 59 -16.08 3.29 -2.04
CA PHE A 59 -15.92 1.95 -1.50
C PHE A 59 -14.44 1.60 -1.34
N GLN A 60 -14.06 1.04 -0.19
CA GLN A 60 -12.71 0.60 0.10
C GLN A 60 -12.68 -0.93 0.19
N PHE A 61 -12.06 -1.58 -0.78
CA PHE A 61 -11.92 -3.03 -0.79
C PHE A 61 -10.70 -3.43 0.04
N GLU A 62 -10.96 -3.97 1.22
CA GLU A 62 -9.93 -4.41 2.19
C GLU A 62 -9.47 -5.86 1.93
N ASP A 63 -9.57 -6.29 0.70
CA ASP A 63 -9.16 -7.60 0.24
C ASP A 63 -7.64 -7.78 0.38
N LEU A 64 -7.18 -8.95 0.78
CA LEU A 64 -5.76 -9.29 0.85
C LEU A 64 -5.07 -9.21 -0.52
N THR A 65 -5.80 -9.56 -1.59
CA THR A 65 -5.40 -9.37 -2.98
C THR A 65 -6.65 -9.32 -3.86
N ALA A 66 -7.10 -8.12 -4.18
CA ALA A 66 -8.37 -7.91 -4.86
C ALA A 66 -8.37 -8.41 -6.31
N ILE A 67 -7.27 -8.27 -7.03
CA ILE A 67 -7.16 -8.63 -8.45
C ILE A 67 -6.14 -9.77 -8.61
N VAL A 68 -6.66 -10.99 -8.82
CA VAL A 68 -5.87 -12.16 -9.20
C VAL A 68 -6.23 -12.61 -10.63
N ARG A 69 -7.54 -12.56 -10.97
CA ARG A 69 -8.07 -12.98 -12.27
C ARG A 69 -8.67 -11.79 -13.00
N SER A 70 -8.21 -11.56 -14.22
CA SER A 70 -8.67 -10.46 -15.08
C SER A 70 -10.12 -10.60 -15.51
N ASP A 71 -10.60 -11.83 -15.74
CA ASP A 71 -11.98 -12.10 -16.14
C ASP A 71 -12.99 -11.69 -15.05
N TRP A 72 -12.69 -12.02 -13.80
CA TRP A 72 -13.55 -11.64 -12.69
C TRP A 72 -13.62 -10.12 -12.51
N ILE A 73 -12.48 -9.43 -12.55
CA ILE A 73 -12.46 -7.97 -12.36
C ILE A 73 -13.12 -7.22 -13.51
N ILE A 74 -12.99 -7.72 -14.75
CA ILE A 74 -13.70 -7.16 -15.93
C ILE A 74 -15.20 -7.32 -15.73
N SER A 75 -15.68 -8.53 -15.35
CA SER A 75 -17.10 -8.79 -15.11
C SER A 75 -17.68 -7.90 -13.99
N PHE A 76 -16.91 -7.69 -12.90
CA PHE A 76 -17.26 -6.78 -11.81
C PHE A 76 -17.40 -5.33 -12.30
N CYS A 77 -16.43 -4.85 -13.09
CA CYS A 77 -16.47 -3.51 -13.66
C CYS A 77 -17.65 -3.34 -14.64
N ASP A 78 -17.88 -4.33 -15.51
CA ASP A 78 -18.99 -4.28 -16.48
C ASP A 78 -20.35 -4.27 -15.79
N GLU A 79 -20.51 -4.96 -14.66
CA GLU A 79 -21.76 -4.93 -13.89
C GLU A 79 -22.01 -3.56 -13.23
N ILE A 80 -20.96 -2.91 -12.69
CA ILE A 80 -21.06 -1.53 -12.17
C ILE A 80 -21.46 -0.55 -13.28
N ILE A 81 -20.81 -0.65 -14.44
CA ILE A 81 -21.08 0.22 -15.61
C ILE A 81 -22.50 -0.02 -16.12
N LYS A 82 -22.92 -1.28 -16.27
CA LYS A 82 -24.25 -1.66 -16.73
C LYS A 82 -25.37 -1.10 -15.84
N ARG A 83 -25.13 -1.05 -14.51
CA ARG A 83 -26.09 -0.47 -13.55
C ARG A 83 -25.99 1.05 -13.42
N ASP A 84 -25.14 1.70 -14.22
CA ASP A 84 -24.89 3.15 -14.19
C ASP A 84 -24.60 3.70 -12.77
N MET A 85 -23.87 2.94 -11.96
CA MET A 85 -23.59 3.32 -10.58
C MET A 85 -22.63 4.52 -10.54
N LYS A 86 -23.07 5.60 -9.88
CA LYS A 86 -22.23 6.79 -9.68
C LYS A 86 -21.47 6.65 -8.35
N ILE A 87 -20.34 5.95 -8.42
CA ILE A 87 -19.49 5.63 -7.27
C ILE A 87 -18.01 5.85 -7.59
N THR A 88 -17.22 5.89 -6.53
CA THR A 88 -15.78 5.70 -6.59
C THR A 88 -15.37 4.51 -5.74
N TYR A 89 -14.23 3.91 -6.03
CA TYR A 89 -13.65 2.88 -5.17
C TYR A 89 -12.12 2.82 -5.28
N GLN A 90 -11.52 2.18 -4.29
CA GLN A 90 -10.07 1.99 -4.20
C GLN A 90 -9.73 0.60 -3.67
N LEU A 91 -8.50 0.14 -3.99
CA LEU A 91 -7.93 -1.14 -3.55
C LEU A 91 -6.65 -0.85 -2.74
N PRO A 92 -6.78 -0.47 -1.45
CA PRO A 92 -5.67 0.09 -0.67
C PRO A 92 -4.69 -0.95 -0.16
N SER A 93 -5.11 -2.21 0.01
CA SER A 93 -4.32 -3.26 0.69
C SER A 93 -3.21 -3.89 -0.17
N GLY A 94 -3.07 -3.45 -1.39
CA GLY A 94 -2.15 -4.02 -2.37
C GLY A 94 -2.84 -5.02 -3.29
N THR A 95 -2.60 -4.88 -4.58
CA THR A 95 -3.09 -5.80 -5.59
C THR A 95 -1.95 -6.36 -6.42
N ARG A 96 -2.26 -7.43 -7.16
CA ARG A 96 -1.28 -8.05 -8.06
C ARG A 96 -1.21 -7.29 -9.37
N SER A 97 0.01 -7.09 -9.85
CA SER A 97 0.26 -6.35 -11.09
C SER A 97 0.03 -7.20 -12.34
N GLU A 98 0.13 -8.52 -12.22
CA GLU A 98 0.11 -9.45 -13.36
C GLU A 98 -1.23 -9.47 -14.10
N GLY A 99 -2.32 -9.14 -13.41
CA GLY A 99 -3.67 -9.07 -13.99
C GLY A 99 -4.04 -7.70 -14.59
N ILE A 100 -3.13 -6.71 -14.56
CA ILE A 100 -3.45 -5.33 -14.96
C ILE A 100 -2.71 -4.98 -16.25
N ASN A 101 -3.42 -4.97 -17.35
CA ASN A 101 -3.03 -4.38 -18.63
C ASN A 101 -3.83 -3.08 -18.88
N PHE A 102 -3.66 -2.47 -20.06
CA PHE A 102 -4.34 -1.21 -20.36
C PHE A 102 -5.88 -1.37 -20.49
N GLU A 103 -6.35 -2.50 -20.99
CA GLU A 103 -7.78 -2.83 -21.07
C GLU A 103 -8.41 -2.91 -19.70
N VAL A 104 -7.82 -3.74 -18.80
CA VAL A 104 -8.28 -3.87 -17.40
C VAL A 104 -8.23 -2.53 -16.68
N ALA A 105 -7.15 -1.75 -16.85
CA ALA A 105 -7.03 -0.43 -16.23
C ALA A 105 -8.13 0.54 -16.73
N THR A 106 -8.46 0.51 -18.01
CA THR A 106 -9.53 1.34 -18.59
C THR A 106 -10.89 0.94 -18.03
N LYS A 107 -11.17 -0.34 -17.92
CA LYS A 107 -12.41 -0.87 -17.30
C LYS A 107 -12.52 -0.48 -15.84
N LEU A 108 -11.45 -0.69 -15.05
CA LEU A 108 -11.39 -0.26 -13.65
C LEU A 108 -11.73 1.23 -13.52
N LYS A 109 -11.12 2.08 -14.35
CA LYS A 109 -11.37 3.52 -14.33
C LYS A 109 -12.81 3.87 -14.68
N ALA A 110 -13.35 3.26 -15.72
CA ALA A 110 -14.75 3.48 -16.16
C ALA A 110 -15.76 3.06 -15.08
N ALA A 111 -15.43 2.01 -14.28
CA ALA A 111 -16.24 1.55 -13.16
C ALA A 111 -16.04 2.38 -11.88
N GLY A 112 -15.22 3.45 -11.89
CA GLY A 112 -15.03 4.35 -10.77
C GLY A 112 -13.78 4.10 -9.91
N CYS A 113 -12.87 3.19 -10.30
CA CYS A 113 -11.60 3.01 -9.58
C CYS A 113 -10.76 4.27 -9.68
N HIS A 114 -10.38 4.84 -8.54
CA HIS A 114 -9.56 6.05 -8.53
C HIS A 114 -8.13 5.81 -8.00
N GLU A 115 -7.92 4.79 -7.19
CA GLU A 115 -6.61 4.47 -6.61
C GLU A 115 -6.47 2.97 -6.30
N PHE A 116 -5.28 2.43 -6.51
CA PHE A 116 -4.86 1.15 -5.95
C PHE A 116 -3.35 1.15 -5.67
N SER A 117 -2.88 0.14 -4.94
CA SER A 117 -1.47 0.00 -4.60
C SER A 117 -0.92 -1.35 -5.04
N PHE A 118 0.34 -1.37 -5.46
CA PHE A 118 1.13 -2.60 -5.61
C PHE A 118 1.99 -2.83 -4.36
N ALA A 119 2.34 -4.08 -4.10
CA ALA A 119 3.17 -4.47 -2.97
C ALA A 119 4.31 -5.40 -3.45
N PRO A 120 5.36 -4.86 -4.11
CA PRO A 120 6.51 -5.67 -4.50
C PRO A 120 7.37 -6.09 -3.31
N GLU A 121 7.35 -5.36 -2.20
CA GLU A 121 8.10 -5.51 -0.95
C GLU A 121 9.58 -5.17 -1.09
N SER A 122 10.31 -5.68 -2.08
CA SER A 122 11.74 -5.42 -2.27
C SER A 122 12.09 -5.13 -3.74
N GLY A 123 13.12 -4.33 -3.94
CA GLY A 123 13.75 -4.11 -5.24
C GLY A 123 14.84 -5.14 -5.59
N ASP A 124 15.20 -6.04 -4.66
CA ASP A 124 16.25 -7.05 -4.86
C ASP A 124 15.63 -8.43 -5.16
N PRO A 125 15.92 -9.04 -6.33
CA PRO A 125 15.43 -10.37 -6.66
C PRO A 125 15.85 -11.47 -5.67
N ARG A 126 16.99 -11.33 -4.98
CA ARG A 126 17.44 -12.29 -3.97
C ARG A 126 16.51 -12.26 -2.76
N ILE A 127 16.15 -11.05 -2.30
CA ILE A 127 15.21 -10.88 -1.20
C ILE A 127 13.83 -11.38 -1.60
N LEU A 128 13.32 -11.00 -2.79
CA LEU A 128 12.04 -11.50 -3.30
C LEU A 128 11.96 -13.03 -3.31
N LYS A 129 13.06 -13.70 -3.70
CA LYS A 129 13.16 -15.16 -3.67
C LYS A 129 13.16 -15.69 -2.23
N ALA A 130 13.92 -15.07 -1.32
CA ALA A 130 14.03 -15.49 0.08
C ALA A 130 12.67 -15.39 0.80
N ILE A 131 11.95 -14.29 0.60
CA ILE A 131 10.62 -14.08 1.20
C ILE A 131 9.47 -14.75 0.42
N LYS A 132 9.79 -15.55 -0.59
CA LYS A 132 8.81 -16.25 -1.47
C LYS A 132 7.81 -15.30 -2.17
N LYS A 133 8.20 -14.05 -2.41
CA LYS A 133 7.37 -13.06 -3.12
C LYS A 133 7.51 -13.25 -4.62
N LYS A 134 6.46 -13.81 -5.23
CA LYS A 134 6.40 -14.02 -6.68
C LYS A 134 5.90 -12.74 -7.37
N VAL A 135 6.82 -11.82 -7.72
CA VAL A 135 6.52 -10.59 -8.46
C VAL A 135 7.63 -10.30 -9.48
N SER A 136 7.25 -9.77 -10.63
CA SER A 136 8.16 -9.23 -11.64
C SER A 136 8.11 -7.70 -11.60
N LEU A 137 9.17 -7.06 -11.14
CA LEU A 137 9.24 -5.59 -11.09
C LEU A 137 9.03 -4.94 -12.47
N PRO A 138 9.66 -5.42 -13.59
CA PRO A 138 9.40 -4.87 -14.91
C PRO A 138 7.91 -4.92 -15.29
N LYS A 139 7.25 -6.07 -15.11
CA LYS A 139 5.81 -6.21 -15.39
C LYS A 139 4.97 -5.29 -14.49
N MET A 140 5.32 -5.16 -13.22
CA MET A 140 4.64 -4.22 -12.31
C MET A 140 4.76 -2.77 -12.78
N PHE A 141 5.93 -2.35 -13.25
CA PHE A 141 6.13 -1.01 -13.79
C PHE A 141 5.31 -0.76 -15.06
N ASP A 142 5.19 -1.76 -15.93
CA ASP A 142 4.36 -1.68 -17.14
C ASP A 142 2.87 -1.59 -16.79
N SER A 143 2.41 -2.40 -15.84
CA SER A 143 1.03 -2.33 -15.31
C SER A 143 0.74 -0.97 -14.67
N ALA A 144 1.70 -0.40 -13.93
CA ALA A 144 1.57 0.94 -13.36
C ALA A 144 1.44 2.03 -14.44
N ARG A 145 2.22 1.93 -15.53
CA ARG A 145 2.08 2.88 -16.67
C ARG A 145 0.70 2.78 -17.31
N CYS A 146 0.17 1.57 -17.47
CA CYS A 146 -1.19 1.36 -17.99
C CYS A 146 -2.25 2.01 -17.08
N ALA A 147 -2.15 1.79 -15.77
CA ALA A 147 -3.09 2.37 -14.80
C ALA A 147 -3.02 3.90 -14.75
N LEU A 148 -1.80 4.46 -14.69
CA LEU A 148 -1.59 5.91 -14.70
C LEU A 148 -2.10 6.56 -15.98
N LYS A 149 -1.91 5.90 -17.16
CA LYS A 149 -2.43 6.35 -18.45
C LYS A 149 -3.96 6.33 -18.48
N ALA A 150 -4.59 5.36 -17.81
CA ALA A 150 -6.04 5.30 -17.65
C ALA A 150 -6.58 6.31 -16.63
N GLY A 151 -5.72 7.05 -15.91
CA GLY A 151 -6.12 8.06 -14.93
C GLY A 151 -6.41 7.49 -13.54
N ILE A 152 -5.82 6.34 -13.19
CA ILE A 152 -5.88 5.75 -11.84
C ILE A 152 -4.61 6.12 -11.09
N ASN A 153 -4.75 6.54 -9.83
CA ASN A 153 -3.61 6.75 -8.93
C ASN A 153 -3.01 5.40 -8.52
N VAL A 154 -1.69 5.32 -8.53
CA VAL A 154 -0.98 4.08 -8.18
C VAL A 154 -0.05 4.33 -7.02
N GLY A 155 -0.24 3.57 -5.92
CA GLY A 155 0.66 3.51 -4.78
C GLY A 155 1.58 2.28 -4.84
N CYS A 156 2.59 2.27 -3.95
CA CYS A 156 3.50 1.14 -3.83
C CYS A 156 3.94 0.91 -2.39
N PHE A 157 4.08 -0.36 -1.99
CA PHE A 157 4.58 -0.76 -0.67
C PHE A 157 5.91 -1.48 -0.81
N PHE A 158 6.90 -1.04 -0.04
CA PHE A 158 8.19 -1.70 0.12
C PHE A 158 8.46 -1.96 1.59
N ILE A 159 9.28 -2.97 1.85
CA ILE A 159 9.74 -3.35 3.18
C ILE A 159 11.26 -3.51 3.10
N ILE A 160 11.99 -2.98 4.09
CA ILE A 160 13.42 -3.23 4.28
C ILE A 160 13.68 -3.70 5.72
N GLY A 161 14.83 -4.32 5.92
CA GLY A 161 15.20 -4.87 7.23
C GLY A 161 14.74 -6.31 7.44
N PHE A 162 14.40 -7.05 6.37
CA PHE A 162 14.27 -8.50 6.45
C PHE A 162 15.57 -9.11 6.99
N PRO A 163 15.54 -10.25 7.68
CA PRO A 163 16.77 -10.93 8.15
C PRO A 163 17.80 -11.16 7.04
N GLU A 164 17.34 -11.35 5.81
CA GLU A 164 18.16 -11.61 4.62
C GLU A 164 18.70 -10.33 3.95
N ASP A 165 18.20 -9.15 4.34
CA ASP A 165 18.65 -7.89 3.75
C ASP A 165 20.12 -7.58 4.08
N ASP A 166 20.77 -6.95 3.12
CA ASP A 166 22.07 -6.29 3.23
C ASP A 166 22.01 -4.88 2.63
N TYR A 167 23.06 -4.08 2.78
CA TYR A 167 23.10 -2.72 2.21
C TYR A 167 22.85 -2.69 0.71
N ARG A 168 23.31 -3.72 -0.02
CA ARG A 168 23.12 -3.83 -1.47
C ARG A 168 21.65 -4.05 -1.82
N SER A 169 20.92 -4.86 -1.06
CA SER A 169 19.49 -5.09 -1.27
C SER A 169 18.67 -3.82 -0.98
N VAL A 170 19.05 -3.07 0.06
CA VAL A 170 18.42 -1.77 0.38
C VAL A 170 18.64 -0.77 -0.75
N LEU A 171 19.87 -0.67 -1.29
CA LEU A 171 20.17 0.20 -2.44
C LEU A 171 19.38 -0.19 -3.69
N ARG A 172 19.17 -1.49 -3.95
CA ARG A 172 18.31 -1.95 -5.05
C ARG A 172 16.85 -1.58 -4.82
N THR A 173 16.38 -1.64 -3.58
CA THR A 173 15.02 -1.21 -3.21
C THR A 173 14.88 0.31 -3.42
N TYR A 174 15.88 1.12 -3.06
CA TYR A 174 15.88 2.56 -3.41
C TYR A 174 15.85 2.79 -4.92
N GLY A 175 16.59 1.98 -5.71
CA GLY A 175 16.53 2.03 -7.18
C GLY A 175 15.10 1.80 -7.70
N ALA A 176 14.38 0.82 -7.15
CA ALA A 176 12.98 0.57 -7.49
C ALA A 176 12.06 1.73 -7.06
N ILE A 177 12.28 2.33 -5.89
CA ILE A 177 11.56 3.51 -5.40
C ILE A 177 11.78 4.73 -6.33
N ILE A 178 13.02 4.97 -6.76
CA ILE A 178 13.35 6.01 -7.74
C ILE A 178 12.57 5.76 -9.03
N GLN A 179 12.55 4.53 -9.51
CA GLN A 179 11.81 4.17 -10.73
C GLN A 179 10.31 4.41 -10.56
N CYS A 180 9.71 4.10 -9.41
CA CYS A 180 8.32 4.44 -9.10
C CYS A 180 8.08 5.96 -9.21
N ALA A 181 8.96 6.80 -8.61
CA ALA A 181 8.86 8.25 -8.69
C ALA A 181 8.95 8.77 -10.14
N MET A 182 9.88 8.23 -10.93
CA MET A 182 10.07 8.59 -12.34
C MET A 182 8.85 8.22 -13.21
N ILE A 183 8.27 7.04 -13.02
CA ILE A 183 7.06 6.56 -13.72
C ILE A 183 5.86 7.45 -13.36
N GLY A 184 5.73 7.85 -12.10
CA GLY A 184 4.66 8.74 -11.64
C GLY A 184 3.73 8.16 -10.61
N PHE A 185 4.15 7.13 -9.91
CA PHE A 185 3.41 6.68 -8.73
C PHE A 185 3.02 7.88 -7.86
N THR A 186 1.86 7.80 -7.24
CA THR A 186 1.35 8.90 -6.41
C THR A 186 1.89 8.85 -4.99
N ASN A 187 2.17 7.66 -4.50
CA ASN A 187 2.76 7.46 -3.18
C ASN A 187 3.63 6.21 -3.15
N VAL A 188 4.60 6.19 -2.25
CA VAL A 188 5.37 5.02 -1.85
C VAL A 188 5.39 4.97 -0.34
N ASN A 189 5.05 3.81 0.22
CA ASN A 189 5.27 3.49 1.62
C ASN A 189 6.49 2.57 1.69
N LEU A 190 7.50 2.98 2.43
CA LEU A 190 8.63 2.14 2.79
C LEU A 190 8.54 1.84 4.29
N ASN A 191 8.39 0.58 4.62
CA ASN A 191 8.19 0.11 5.97
C ASN A 191 9.42 -0.65 6.47
N ALA A 192 9.64 -0.66 7.78
CA ALA A 192 10.55 -1.62 8.38
C ALA A 192 9.89 -3.01 8.41
N TYR A 193 10.69 -4.06 8.25
CA TYR A 193 10.20 -5.41 8.50
C TYR A 193 9.77 -5.56 9.96
N SER A 194 8.58 -6.09 10.15
CA SER A 194 8.02 -6.41 11.46
C SER A 194 7.53 -7.87 11.43
N PRO A 195 8.09 -8.76 12.25
CA PRO A 195 7.78 -10.19 12.22
C PRO A 195 6.40 -10.45 12.80
N GLN A 196 5.44 -10.70 11.93
CA GLN A 196 4.07 -11.01 12.33
C GLN A 196 3.99 -12.41 12.97
N PRO A 197 3.25 -12.58 14.07
CA PRO A 197 3.12 -13.88 14.72
C PRO A 197 2.68 -14.98 13.78
N ASN A 198 3.13 -16.20 14.03
CA ASN A 198 2.78 -17.40 13.29
C ASN A 198 3.15 -17.40 11.79
N THR A 199 4.04 -16.50 11.36
CA THR A 199 4.62 -16.53 10.01
C THR A 199 5.89 -17.37 9.98
N GLU A 200 6.28 -17.85 8.79
CA GLU A 200 7.50 -18.63 8.61
C GLU A 200 8.74 -17.83 9.07
N SER A 201 8.81 -16.54 8.70
CA SER A 201 9.91 -15.64 9.12
C SER A 201 9.91 -15.39 10.62
N PHE A 202 8.76 -15.25 11.27
CA PHE A 202 8.65 -15.12 12.71
C PHE A 202 9.17 -16.38 13.42
N GLN A 203 8.72 -17.57 12.99
CA GLN A 203 9.18 -18.84 13.54
C GLN A 203 10.69 -19.06 13.36
N ALA A 204 11.25 -18.59 12.25
CA ALA A 204 12.70 -18.64 12.04
C ALA A 204 13.46 -17.77 13.05
N LEU A 205 12.97 -16.56 13.33
CA LEU A 205 13.54 -15.67 14.35
C LEU A 205 13.40 -16.22 15.78
N GLN A 206 12.29 -16.90 16.08
CA GLN A 206 12.13 -17.61 17.36
C GLN A 206 13.14 -18.74 17.51
N ARG A 207 13.29 -19.59 16.49
CA ARG A 207 14.29 -20.68 16.52
C ARG A 207 15.73 -20.18 16.62
N ALA A 208 16.00 -19.00 16.07
CA ALA A 208 17.31 -18.34 16.17
C ALA A 208 17.52 -17.60 17.51
N GLY A 209 16.55 -17.61 18.41
CA GLY A 209 16.65 -16.91 19.72
C GLY A 209 16.60 -15.38 19.61
N VAL A 210 16.19 -14.83 18.46
CA VAL A 210 16.08 -13.37 18.27
C VAL A 210 14.79 -12.83 18.91
N ILE A 211 13.72 -13.62 18.86
CA ILE A 211 12.46 -13.35 19.55
C ILE A 211 12.22 -14.48 20.55
N THR A 212 12.44 -14.20 21.83
CA THR A 212 12.28 -15.17 22.91
C THR A 212 10.97 -15.01 23.65
N GLU A 213 10.42 -13.80 23.68
CA GLU A 213 9.18 -13.45 24.36
C GLU A 213 8.46 -12.30 23.64
N PHE A 214 7.21 -12.08 23.99
CA PHE A 214 6.40 -10.96 23.50
C PHE A 214 6.55 -9.75 24.45
N ASP A 215 7.76 -9.21 24.49
CA ASP A 215 8.07 -8.01 25.27
C ASP A 215 7.47 -6.73 24.64
N ASP A 216 7.55 -5.62 25.39
CA ASP A 216 7.05 -4.32 24.89
C ASP A 216 7.76 -3.89 23.60
N LYS A 217 9.05 -4.21 23.44
CA LYS A 217 9.81 -3.90 22.23
C LYS A 217 9.24 -4.62 21.02
N TYR A 218 8.94 -5.91 21.16
CA TYR A 218 8.32 -6.69 20.10
C TYR A 218 6.91 -6.19 19.79
N LEU A 219 6.06 -6.01 20.82
CA LEU A 219 4.69 -5.53 20.63
C LEU A 219 4.67 -4.15 19.96
N MET A 220 5.50 -3.21 20.42
CA MET A 220 5.60 -1.89 19.79
C MET A 220 6.08 -1.96 18.34
N SER A 221 6.93 -2.92 17.97
CA SER A 221 7.38 -3.09 16.60
C SER A 221 6.24 -3.40 15.63
N LEU A 222 5.18 -4.08 16.10
CA LEU A 222 4.00 -4.41 15.31
C LEU A 222 3.15 -3.18 14.94
N PHE A 223 3.32 -2.07 15.64
CA PHE A 223 2.58 -0.82 15.39
C PHE A 223 3.45 0.25 14.72
N THR A 224 4.71 0.38 15.14
CA THR A 224 5.59 1.49 14.70
C THR A 224 6.24 1.27 13.34
N PHE A 225 6.14 0.08 12.74
CA PHE A 225 6.82 -0.25 11.49
C PHE A 225 6.43 0.65 10.30
N GLN A 226 5.22 1.23 10.32
CA GLN A 226 4.71 2.15 9.30
C GLN A 226 4.85 3.62 9.67
N ASP A 227 5.06 3.95 10.95
CA ASP A 227 4.99 5.32 11.42
C ASP A 227 6.22 6.11 10.99
N PHE A 228 6.01 7.18 10.24
CA PHE A 228 7.08 8.09 9.86
C PHE A 228 7.65 8.78 11.11
N GLY A 229 8.99 8.77 11.23
CA GLY A 229 9.68 9.38 12.38
C GLY A 229 9.73 8.52 13.65
N ALA A 230 8.92 7.47 13.78
CA ALA A 230 9.04 6.55 14.90
C ALA A 230 10.31 5.69 14.79
N LYS A 231 10.92 5.38 15.94
CA LYS A 231 12.05 4.46 16.01
C LYS A 231 11.59 3.06 15.58
N LYS A 232 12.29 2.46 14.62
CA LYS A 232 12.03 1.11 14.13
C LYS A 232 12.80 0.10 14.95
N THR A 233 12.22 -1.08 15.16
CA THR A 233 12.93 -2.22 15.72
C THR A 233 13.51 -3.04 14.57
N SER A 234 14.81 -3.32 14.65
CA SER A 234 15.49 -4.16 13.67
C SER A 234 15.55 -5.61 14.14
N TYR A 235 15.19 -6.52 13.26
CA TYR A 235 15.35 -7.97 13.39
C TYR A 235 16.43 -8.50 12.44
N ASN A 236 17.21 -7.60 11.86
CA ASN A 236 18.31 -7.90 10.96
C ASN A 236 19.63 -7.79 11.74
N SER A 237 20.54 -8.75 11.59
CA SER A 237 21.82 -8.77 12.30
C SER A 237 22.83 -7.73 11.79
N ARG A 238 22.60 -7.11 10.62
CA ARG A 238 23.49 -6.13 9.99
C ARG A 238 23.10 -4.68 10.27
N PHE A 239 21.84 -4.44 10.62
CA PHE A 239 21.29 -3.08 10.79
C PHE A 239 20.83 -2.89 12.22
N GLY A 240 21.28 -1.82 12.86
CA GLY A 240 20.74 -1.38 14.15
C GLY A 240 19.37 -0.67 13.99
N ASP A 241 18.66 -0.54 15.11
CA ASP A 241 17.34 0.11 15.16
C ASP A 241 17.37 1.54 14.59
N MET A 242 18.39 2.34 14.94
CA MET A 242 18.56 3.71 14.48
C MET A 242 18.87 3.76 12.99
N GLU A 243 19.75 2.88 12.55
CA GLU A 243 20.15 2.80 11.13
C GLU A 243 18.97 2.41 10.24
N LEU A 244 18.19 1.38 10.65
CA LEU A 244 16.97 0.99 9.94
C LEU A 244 15.96 2.14 9.87
N SER A 245 15.81 2.89 10.97
CA SER A 245 14.93 4.06 11.04
C SER A 245 15.35 5.15 10.04
N LEU A 246 16.66 5.42 9.97
CA LEU A 246 17.21 6.39 9.01
C LEU A 246 17.04 5.90 7.57
N MET A 247 17.29 4.63 7.29
CA MET A 247 17.11 4.04 5.96
C MET A 247 15.65 4.13 5.48
N VAL A 248 14.67 3.83 6.35
CA VAL A 248 13.25 3.94 6.02
C VAL A 248 12.88 5.40 5.68
N ASN A 249 13.25 6.33 6.56
CA ASN A 249 12.93 7.74 6.37
C ASN A 249 13.61 8.33 5.12
N PHE A 250 14.87 7.94 4.88
CA PHE A 250 15.62 8.37 3.69
C PHE A 250 14.96 7.87 2.39
N GLY A 251 14.52 6.61 2.33
CA GLY A 251 13.86 6.08 1.13
C GLY A 251 12.54 6.77 0.82
N VAL A 252 11.75 7.11 1.84
CA VAL A 252 10.52 7.92 1.68
C VAL A 252 10.85 9.33 1.21
N PHE A 253 11.83 9.98 1.83
CA PHE A 253 12.32 11.30 1.43
C PHE A 253 12.79 11.31 -0.04
N LEU A 254 13.61 10.34 -0.42
CA LEU A 254 14.12 10.18 -1.78
C LEU A 254 12.99 10.09 -2.82
N PHE A 255 11.95 9.30 -2.52
CA PHE A 255 10.78 9.22 -3.40
C PHE A 255 10.14 10.61 -3.61
N TYR A 256 9.82 11.32 -2.53
CA TYR A 256 9.11 12.60 -2.65
C TYR A 256 9.94 13.70 -3.29
N VAL A 257 11.25 13.75 -3.04
CA VAL A 257 12.15 14.68 -3.72
C VAL A 257 12.08 14.49 -5.24
N ILE A 258 12.27 13.25 -5.72
CA ILE A 258 12.25 12.95 -7.15
C ILE A 258 10.84 13.16 -7.73
N HIS A 259 9.81 12.72 -6.99
CA HIS A 259 8.41 12.87 -7.39
C HIS A 259 8.02 14.33 -7.65
N PHE A 260 8.39 15.25 -6.76
CA PHE A 260 8.08 16.65 -6.92
C PHE A 260 8.99 17.37 -7.94
N LEU A 261 10.28 17.02 -8.01
CA LEU A 261 11.17 17.54 -9.03
C LEU A 261 10.71 17.19 -10.45
N ARG A 262 10.23 15.98 -10.66
CA ARG A 262 9.73 15.52 -11.97
C ARG A 262 8.35 16.05 -12.32
N ARG A 263 7.53 16.40 -11.33
CA ARG A 263 6.15 16.86 -11.51
C ARG A 263 5.83 18.04 -10.58
N PRO A 264 6.40 19.22 -10.84
CA PRO A 264 6.22 20.39 -9.95
C PRO A 264 4.75 20.82 -9.82
N SER A 265 3.91 20.53 -10.84
CA SER A 265 2.46 20.77 -10.75
C SER A 265 1.78 20.01 -9.59
N ARG A 266 2.39 18.95 -9.09
CA ARG A 266 1.86 18.20 -7.91
C ARG A 266 2.07 19.00 -6.62
N ILE A 267 3.08 19.86 -6.53
CA ILE A 267 3.26 20.78 -5.40
C ILE A 267 2.09 21.77 -5.35
N ILE A 268 1.70 22.31 -6.52
CA ILE A 268 0.56 23.22 -6.60
C ILE A 268 -0.73 22.51 -6.15
N ARG A 269 -0.95 21.28 -6.61
CA ARG A 269 -2.11 20.47 -6.17
C ARG A 269 -2.07 20.18 -4.67
N LEU A 270 -0.90 19.88 -4.10
CA LEU A 270 -0.74 19.67 -2.67
C LEU A 270 -1.16 20.93 -1.88
N ILE A 271 -0.68 22.11 -2.30
CA ILE A 271 -1.05 23.38 -1.69
C ILE A 271 -2.56 23.65 -1.80
N MET A 272 -3.15 23.40 -2.97
CA MET A 272 -4.60 23.54 -3.17
C MET A 272 -5.41 22.58 -2.29
N ASP A 273 -4.96 21.34 -2.12
CA ASP A 273 -5.61 20.34 -1.29
C ASP A 273 -5.49 20.67 0.21
N MET A 274 -4.47 21.42 0.64
CA MET A 274 -4.36 21.85 2.04
C MET A 274 -5.56 22.69 2.50
N GLY A 275 -6.16 23.46 1.58
CA GLY A 275 -7.37 24.25 1.86
C GLY A 275 -8.70 23.52 1.71
N ARG A 276 -8.71 22.25 1.28
CA ARG A 276 -9.94 21.48 1.04
C ARG A 276 -10.18 20.45 2.14
N GLU A 277 -11.44 20.06 2.38
CA GLU A 277 -11.77 18.97 3.33
C GLU A 277 -11.32 17.60 2.80
N SER A 278 -11.49 17.34 1.52
CA SER A 278 -11.04 16.10 0.86
C SER A 278 -9.68 16.29 0.18
N SER A 279 -8.88 15.25 0.15
CA SER A 279 -7.57 15.24 -0.54
C SER A 279 -7.66 14.44 -1.83
N SER A 280 -7.01 14.92 -2.89
CA SER A 280 -7.06 14.30 -4.23
C SER A 280 -6.36 12.93 -4.32
N ASN A 281 -5.46 12.64 -3.38
CA ASN A 281 -4.77 11.36 -3.27
C ASN A 281 -4.17 11.13 -1.87
N LYS A 282 -3.70 9.91 -1.62
CA LYS A 282 -3.13 9.49 -0.32
C LYS A 282 -1.93 10.34 0.10
N SER A 283 -1.03 10.71 -0.82
CA SER A 283 0.13 11.55 -0.52
C SER A 283 -0.27 12.92 0.01
N ASN A 284 -1.24 13.57 -0.62
CA ASN A 284 -1.71 14.88 -0.20
C ASN A 284 -2.38 14.82 1.17
N LYS A 285 -3.11 13.72 1.45
CA LYS A 285 -3.70 13.47 2.77
C LYS A 285 -2.63 13.30 3.85
N MET A 286 -1.59 12.51 3.57
CA MET A 286 -0.47 12.31 4.52
C MET A 286 0.30 13.61 4.76
N ALA A 287 0.61 14.37 3.71
CA ALA A 287 1.26 15.68 3.84
C ALA A 287 0.42 16.66 4.67
N LYS A 288 -0.89 16.73 4.41
CA LYS A 288 -1.83 17.56 5.17
C LYS A 288 -1.84 17.20 6.67
N SER A 289 -1.88 15.89 7.00
CA SER A 289 -1.78 15.42 8.38
C SER A 289 -0.47 15.86 9.02
N PHE A 290 0.66 15.62 8.34
CA PHE A 290 1.99 16.00 8.83
C PHE A 290 2.10 17.50 9.13
N PHE A 291 1.65 18.37 8.21
CA PHE A 291 1.68 19.82 8.44
C PHE A 291 0.76 20.25 9.59
N LYS A 292 -0.42 19.64 9.73
CA LYS A 292 -1.33 19.90 10.84
C LYS A 292 -0.70 19.51 12.18
N ASP A 293 -0.08 18.35 12.25
CA ASP A 293 0.58 17.85 13.45
C ASP A 293 1.79 18.70 13.82
N ALA A 294 2.64 19.07 12.85
CA ALA A 294 3.78 19.97 13.02
C ALA A 294 3.33 21.35 13.52
N PHE A 295 2.25 21.91 12.97
CA PHE A 295 1.70 23.19 13.38
C PHE A 295 1.14 23.14 14.81
N THR A 296 0.48 22.04 15.18
CA THR A 296 -0.05 21.82 16.52
C THR A 296 1.07 21.73 17.55
N ILE A 297 2.15 21.03 17.24
CA ILE A 297 3.35 20.92 18.12
C ILE A 297 4.01 22.28 18.27
N MET A 298 4.18 23.04 17.17
CA MET A 298 4.76 24.37 17.21
C MET A 298 3.92 25.33 18.07
N ARG A 299 2.59 25.30 17.90
CA ARG A 299 1.65 26.13 18.68
C ARG A 299 1.69 25.77 20.18
N SER A 300 1.77 24.48 20.52
CA SER A 300 1.85 24.04 21.91
C SER A 300 3.17 24.44 22.60
N LYS A 301 4.26 24.58 21.84
CA LYS A 301 5.55 25.08 22.37
C LYS A 301 5.53 26.60 22.57
N LEU A 302 4.87 27.36 21.67
CA LEU A 302 4.72 28.81 21.78
C LEU A 302 3.78 29.25 22.91
N ILE A 303 2.85 28.41 23.34
CA ILE A 303 1.94 28.69 24.47
C ILE A 303 2.62 28.36 25.82
N LYS A 304 3.70 27.57 25.82
CA LYS A 304 4.45 27.18 27.02
C LYS A 304 5.72 28.01 27.25
N SER A 305 6.08 28.89 26.32
CA SER A 305 7.10 29.94 26.46
C SER A 305 6.45 31.28 26.81
#